data_47313e0bc0ad0e95c73cc5ff746345ab
#
_entry.id   47313e0bc0ad0e95c73cc5ff746345ab
#
_cell.length_a   1.000
_cell.length_b   1.000
_cell.length_c   1.000
_cell.angle_alpha   90.00
_cell.angle_beta   90.00
_cell.angle_gamma   90.00
#
_symmetry.space_group_name_H-M   'P 1'
#
loop_
_entity.id
_entity.type
_entity.pdbx_description
1 polymer ?
#
loop_
_entity_poly.entity_id
_entity_poly.type
_entity_poly.pdbx_seq_one_letter_code
_entity_poly.pdbx_strand_id
1 'polypeptide(L)'
;VKCFAGGWRWRGYWGLDLRGEPATLNDVLITPLQLVDEPLELNEVIAPGVLEYAADIRQAGPLPVNGVADLLIEHRSSSSHVNDIRVRANYSADFEILCARCLDPVAVPLSGEFDLIFRPEAADADSGERSITADETEIGYYQESGLLLEDVVREQVLLSLPSRTLCTADCKGLCPRCGQNLNQAKCSCDEAPADVRWNALAGLADKLELKH
;
A
#
# COMPACT_ATOMS: atom_id res chain seq x y z
N VAL A 1 -54.40 13.03 -19.69
CA VAL A 1 -52.95 13.02 -19.68
C VAL A 1 -52.50 13.66 -18.38
N LYS A 2 -52.08 12.86 -17.37
CA LYS A 2 -51.58 13.35 -16.08
C LYS A 2 -50.13 12.96 -15.98
N CYS A 3 -49.24 13.95 -15.91
CA CYS A 3 -47.85 13.79 -15.52
C CYS A 3 -47.78 13.50 -14.02
N PHE A 4 -47.16 12.37 -13.66
CA PHE A 4 -46.74 12.08 -12.30
C PHE A 4 -45.26 12.34 -12.17
N ALA A 5 -44.90 13.32 -11.36
CA ALA A 5 -43.55 13.52 -10.89
C ALA A 5 -43.28 12.51 -9.76
N GLY A 6 -42.41 11.55 -10.00
CA GLY A 6 -41.96 10.59 -9.01
C GLY A 6 -40.46 10.75 -8.83
N GLY A 7 -40.06 11.29 -7.68
CA GLY A 7 -38.64 11.43 -7.32
C GLY A 7 -37.98 10.06 -7.18
N TRP A 8 -36.88 9.88 -7.86
CA TRP A 8 -36.05 8.71 -7.76
C TRP A 8 -35.07 8.93 -6.61
N ARG A 9 -35.36 8.30 -5.49
CA ARG A 9 -34.42 8.12 -4.39
C ARG A 9 -33.52 6.95 -4.72
N TRP A 10 -32.28 7.19 -5.06
CA TRP A 10 -31.27 6.15 -5.23
C TRP A 10 -30.96 5.54 -3.86
N ARG A 11 -31.49 4.36 -3.61
CA ARG A 11 -30.98 3.48 -2.55
C ARG A 11 -29.82 2.69 -3.17
N GLY A 12 -28.67 2.74 -2.51
CA GLY A 12 -27.51 1.93 -2.88
C GLY A 12 -27.88 0.46 -3.00
N TYR A 13 -27.73 -0.06 -4.18
CA TYR A 13 -27.76 -1.49 -4.44
C TYR A 13 -26.34 -2.02 -4.33
N TRP A 14 -26.16 -3.03 -3.52
CA TRP A 14 -24.97 -3.88 -3.47
C TRP A 14 -24.65 -4.34 -4.88
N GLY A 15 -23.51 -3.84 -5.41
CA GLY A 15 -23.16 -4.00 -6.81
C GLY A 15 -22.65 -5.38 -7.13
N LEU A 16 -23.57 -6.23 -7.55
CA LEU A 16 -23.26 -7.31 -8.47
C LEU A 16 -23.61 -6.79 -9.88
N ASP A 17 -22.72 -6.95 -10.82
CA ASP A 17 -23.05 -6.74 -12.23
C ASP A 17 -24.12 -7.77 -12.67
N LEU A 18 -24.72 -7.58 -13.85
CA LEU A 18 -25.75 -8.46 -14.39
C LEU A 18 -25.27 -9.92 -14.60
N ARG A 19 -24.02 -10.23 -14.30
CA ARG A 19 -23.40 -11.56 -14.39
C ARG A 19 -23.09 -12.16 -13.00
N GLY A 20 -23.38 -11.41 -11.90
CA GLY A 20 -23.14 -11.89 -10.52
C GLY A 20 -21.68 -11.82 -10.09
N GLU A 21 -20.83 -11.11 -10.82
CA GLU A 21 -19.46 -10.84 -10.43
C GLU A 21 -19.41 -9.58 -9.54
N PRO A 22 -18.50 -9.50 -8.55
CA PRO A 22 -18.29 -8.27 -7.79
C PRO A 22 -17.92 -7.18 -8.82
N ALA A 23 -18.65 -6.07 -8.77
CA ALA A 23 -18.35 -4.92 -9.62
C ALA A 23 -16.88 -4.58 -9.44
N THR A 24 -16.11 -4.67 -10.51
CA THR A 24 -14.73 -4.17 -10.52
C THR A 24 -14.80 -2.69 -10.18
N LEU A 25 -14.10 -2.30 -9.13
CA LEU A 25 -14.01 -0.90 -8.75
C LEU A 25 -13.64 -0.09 -9.99
N ASN A 26 -14.54 0.83 -10.37
CA ASN A 26 -14.15 1.97 -11.16
C ASN A 26 -13.42 2.89 -10.19
N ASP A 27 -12.19 3.29 -10.52
CA ASP A 27 -11.32 4.18 -9.74
C ASP A 27 -12.11 5.13 -8.84
N VAL A 28 -12.05 4.93 -7.50
CA VAL A 28 -12.76 5.81 -6.56
C VAL A 28 -11.97 7.10 -6.43
N LEU A 29 -12.41 8.11 -7.18
CA LEU A 29 -11.84 9.44 -7.14
C LEU A 29 -12.53 10.27 -6.07
N ILE A 30 -11.79 10.65 -5.04
CA ILE A 30 -12.25 11.52 -3.96
C ILE A 30 -11.88 12.96 -4.31
N THR A 31 -12.88 13.83 -4.46
CA THR A 31 -12.67 15.24 -4.77
C THR A 31 -13.15 16.14 -3.63
N PRO A 32 -12.52 17.31 -3.41
CA PRO A 32 -12.98 18.26 -2.39
C PRO A 32 -14.44 18.65 -2.54
N LEU A 33 -14.95 18.75 -3.78
CA LEU A 33 -16.35 19.14 -4.05
C LEU A 33 -17.37 18.13 -3.51
N GLN A 34 -17.03 16.84 -3.51
CA GLN A 34 -17.91 15.80 -2.95
C GLN A 34 -18.00 15.89 -1.42
N LEU A 35 -16.99 16.46 -0.77
CA LEU A 35 -16.83 16.50 0.68
C LEU A 35 -17.31 17.81 1.30
N VAL A 36 -17.83 18.77 0.50
CA VAL A 36 -18.25 20.10 1.00
C VAL A 36 -19.45 20.00 1.93
N ASP A 37 -20.45 19.18 1.57
CA ASP A 37 -21.71 19.11 2.29
C ASP A 37 -21.69 18.06 3.40
N GLU A 38 -21.06 16.90 3.14
CA GLU A 38 -20.99 15.77 4.09
C GLU A 38 -19.75 14.92 3.86
N PRO A 39 -19.22 14.25 4.90
CA PRO A 39 -18.15 13.28 4.75
C PRO A 39 -18.57 12.12 3.84
N LEU A 40 -17.62 11.61 3.06
CA LEU A 40 -17.83 10.45 2.19
C LEU A 40 -17.53 9.16 2.95
N GLU A 41 -18.54 8.31 3.10
CA GLU A 41 -18.33 6.96 3.65
C GLU A 41 -17.71 6.04 2.61
N LEU A 42 -16.63 5.35 3.02
CA LEU A 42 -15.89 4.39 2.21
C LEU A 42 -16.28 2.97 2.64
N ASN A 43 -16.86 2.21 1.72
CA ASN A 43 -17.23 0.82 1.90
C ASN A 43 -16.89 0.05 0.62
N GLU A 44 -15.60 -0.12 0.36
CA GLU A 44 -15.11 -0.65 -0.89
C GLU A 44 -14.50 -2.03 -0.71
N VAL A 45 -14.54 -2.85 -1.75
CA VAL A 45 -13.87 -4.15 -1.79
C VAL A 45 -13.02 -4.25 -3.03
N ILE A 46 -11.72 -4.19 -2.85
CA ILE A 46 -10.75 -4.25 -3.95
C ILE A 46 -10.45 -5.71 -4.29
N ALA A 47 -10.76 -6.11 -5.51
CA ALA A 47 -10.52 -7.47 -5.98
C ALA A 47 -9.01 -7.71 -6.24
N PRO A 48 -8.53 -8.97 -6.15
CA PRO A 48 -7.18 -9.32 -6.58
C PRO A 48 -6.93 -8.92 -8.03
N GLY A 49 -5.77 -8.30 -8.29
CA GLY A 49 -5.36 -7.85 -9.63
C GLY A 49 -5.81 -6.44 -10.01
N VAL A 50 -6.59 -5.75 -9.17
CA VAL A 50 -6.90 -4.33 -9.35
C VAL A 50 -5.70 -3.48 -8.96
N LEU A 51 -5.11 -3.76 -7.78
CA LEU A 51 -3.89 -3.09 -7.35
C LEU A 51 -2.67 -3.85 -7.85
N GLU A 52 -1.75 -3.13 -8.47
CA GLU A 52 -0.47 -3.68 -8.92
C GLU A 52 0.55 -3.63 -7.78
N TYR A 53 1.14 -4.78 -7.48
CA TYR A 53 2.22 -4.95 -6.52
C TYR A 53 3.50 -5.41 -7.22
N ALA A 54 4.60 -5.50 -6.46
CA ALA A 54 5.83 -6.09 -6.97
C ALA A 54 5.64 -7.58 -7.33
N ALA A 55 6.46 -8.10 -8.24
CA ALA A 55 6.31 -9.46 -8.78
C ALA A 55 6.36 -10.59 -7.75
N ASP A 56 6.90 -10.32 -6.57
CA ASP A 56 7.02 -11.23 -5.43
C ASP A 56 5.86 -11.10 -4.43
N ILE A 57 4.89 -10.22 -4.69
CA ILE A 57 3.73 -9.93 -3.83
C ILE A 57 2.46 -10.18 -4.62
N ARG A 58 1.57 -11.00 -4.10
CA ARG A 58 0.26 -11.28 -4.68
C ARG A 58 -0.85 -11.15 -3.66
N GLN A 59 -1.87 -10.38 -3.97
CA GLN A 59 -3.10 -10.33 -3.19
C GLN A 59 -3.86 -11.67 -3.41
N ALA A 60 -4.12 -12.41 -2.34
CA ALA A 60 -4.70 -13.76 -2.41
C ALA A 60 -6.23 -13.76 -2.29
N GLY A 61 -6.82 -12.68 -1.76
CA GLY A 61 -8.26 -12.56 -1.53
C GLY A 61 -8.76 -11.12 -1.72
N PRO A 62 -10.06 -10.88 -1.54
CA PRO A 62 -10.61 -9.52 -1.56
C PRO A 62 -10.00 -8.67 -0.44
N LEU A 63 -9.88 -7.37 -0.69
CA LEU A 63 -9.37 -6.38 0.24
C LEU A 63 -10.49 -5.38 0.55
N PRO A 64 -11.30 -5.62 1.60
CA PRO A 64 -12.27 -4.64 2.08
C PRO A 64 -11.56 -3.43 2.67
N VAL A 65 -12.07 -2.25 2.33
CA VAL A 65 -11.64 -0.94 2.83
C VAL A 65 -12.87 -0.22 3.39
N ASN A 66 -12.86 0.07 4.68
CA ASN A 66 -13.96 0.73 5.35
C ASN A 66 -13.45 1.97 6.08
N GLY A 67 -14.13 3.09 5.89
CA GLY A 67 -13.68 4.32 6.50
C GLY A 67 -14.50 5.53 6.11
N VAL A 68 -13.86 6.70 6.21
CA VAL A 68 -14.47 7.99 5.88
C VAL A 68 -13.44 8.95 5.33
N ALA A 69 -13.85 9.74 4.35
CA ALA A 69 -13.08 10.87 3.85
C ALA A 69 -13.77 12.18 4.23
N ASP A 70 -13.02 13.13 4.79
CA ASP A 70 -13.50 14.43 5.27
C ASP A 70 -12.75 15.56 4.54
N LEU A 71 -13.42 16.73 4.39
CA LEU A 71 -12.78 17.95 3.94
C LEU A 71 -12.25 18.74 5.15
N LEU A 72 -10.96 19.07 5.13
CA LEU A 72 -10.34 19.98 6.07
C LEU A 72 -10.01 21.30 5.36
N ILE A 73 -10.52 22.42 5.89
CA ILE A 73 -10.26 23.75 5.32
C ILE A 73 -9.22 24.46 6.17
N GLU A 74 -8.02 24.57 5.65
CA GLU A 74 -6.94 25.37 6.27
C GLU A 74 -7.02 26.83 5.80
N HIS A 75 -7.18 27.76 6.73
CA HIS A 75 -7.19 29.19 6.42
C HIS A 75 -5.79 29.74 6.51
N ARG A 76 -5.18 30.07 5.38
CA ARG A 76 -3.82 30.67 5.30
C ARG A 76 -3.82 32.20 5.41
N SER A 77 -4.92 32.84 4.99
CA SER A 77 -5.12 34.31 5.12
C SER A 77 -6.61 34.63 5.12
N SER A 78 -6.96 35.92 5.23
CA SER A 78 -8.37 36.37 5.18
C SER A 78 -9.08 36.06 3.86
N SER A 79 -8.34 35.77 2.79
CA SER A 79 -8.89 35.49 1.45
C SER A 79 -8.34 34.21 0.80
N SER A 80 -7.50 33.46 1.51
CA SER A 80 -6.87 32.24 0.98
C SER A 80 -7.14 31.08 1.92
N HIS A 81 -7.63 29.97 1.36
CA HIS A 81 -7.83 28.71 2.06
C HIS A 81 -7.31 27.56 1.19
N VAL A 82 -6.94 26.48 1.84
CA VAL A 82 -6.51 25.21 1.23
C VAL A 82 -7.50 24.15 1.64
N ASN A 83 -7.94 23.35 0.68
CA ASN A 83 -8.86 22.26 0.88
C ASN A 83 -8.08 20.94 0.99
N ASP A 84 -7.77 20.53 2.20
CA ASP A 84 -7.11 19.25 2.45
C ASP A 84 -8.15 18.14 2.55
N ILE A 85 -7.84 16.95 2.04
CA ILE A 85 -8.67 15.73 2.17
C ILE A 85 -8.06 14.87 3.27
N ARG A 86 -8.82 14.55 4.31
CA ARG A 86 -8.43 13.58 5.33
C ARG A 86 -9.11 12.26 5.07
N VAL A 87 -8.35 11.18 5.01
CA VAL A 87 -8.87 9.82 4.81
C VAL A 87 -8.53 8.97 6.03
N ARG A 88 -9.55 8.45 6.69
CA ARG A 88 -9.43 7.51 7.81
C ARG A 88 -10.08 6.20 7.42
N ALA A 89 -9.31 5.14 7.35
CA ALA A 89 -9.84 3.84 6.97
C ALA A 89 -9.10 2.69 7.63
N ASN A 90 -9.74 1.53 7.62
CA ASN A 90 -9.14 0.26 7.95
C ASN A 90 -9.27 -0.69 6.74
N TYR A 91 -8.37 -1.64 6.68
CA TYR A 91 -8.34 -2.66 5.63
C TYR A 91 -7.82 -3.98 6.16
N SER A 92 -8.17 -5.06 5.48
CA SER A 92 -7.62 -6.38 5.78
C SER A 92 -7.62 -7.24 4.51
N ALA A 93 -6.58 -8.05 4.32
CA ALA A 93 -6.50 -8.98 3.21
C ALA A 93 -5.45 -10.06 3.48
N ASP A 94 -5.54 -11.15 2.72
CA ASP A 94 -4.51 -12.17 2.67
C ASP A 94 -3.60 -11.94 1.47
N PHE A 95 -2.29 -12.00 1.72
CA PHE A 95 -1.26 -11.88 0.71
C PHE A 95 -0.43 -13.16 0.62
N GLU A 96 0.10 -13.44 -0.55
CA GLU A 96 1.20 -14.38 -0.74
C GLU A 96 2.45 -13.60 -1.14
N ILE A 97 3.52 -13.80 -0.37
CA ILE A 97 4.82 -13.15 -0.61
C ILE A 97 5.86 -14.23 -0.79
N LEU A 98 6.73 -14.09 -1.77
CA LEU A 98 7.80 -15.05 -1.98
C LEU A 98 8.83 -14.97 -0.85
N CYS A 99 9.20 -16.14 -0.31
CA CYS A 99 10.26 -16.22 0.68
C CYS A 99 11.56 -15.63 0.13
N ALA A 100 12.17 -14.70 0.88
CA ALA A 100 13.39 -14.00 0.45
C ALA A 100 14.63 -14.91 0.27
N ARG A 101 14.53 -16.21 0.63
CA ARG A 101 15.62 -17.18 0.49
C ARG A 101 15.34 -18.29 -0.51
N CYS A 102 14.15 -18.89 -0.48
CA CYS A 102 13.84 -20.07 -1.31
C CYS A 102 12.79 -19.80 -2.38
N LEU A 103 12.20 -18.61 -2.41
CA LEU A 103 11.15 -18.18 -3.33
C LEU A 103 9.85 -18.99 -3.25
N ASP A 104 9.69 -19.83 -2.23
CA ASP A 104 8.42 -20.50 -1.97
C ASP A 104 7.39 -19.46 -1.49
N PRO A 105 6.10 -19.54 -1.90
CA PRO A 105 5.08 -18.61 -1.45
C PRO A 105 4.78 -18.79 0.04
N VAL A 106 4.61 -17.67 0.72
CA VAL A 106 4.28 -17.58 2.15
C VAL A 106 3.00 -16.78 2.29
N ALA A 107 2.00 -17.34 2.95
CA ALA A 107 0.77 -16.64 3.27
C ALA A 107 1.03 -15.62 4.40
N VAL A 108 0.63 -14.39 4.16
CA VAL A 108 0.79 -13.26 5.08
C VAL A 108 -0.57 -12.59 5.24
N PRO A 109 -1.29 -12.85 6.35
CA PRO A 109 -2.49 -12.08 6.68
C PRO A 109 -2.07 -10.66 7.04
N LEU A 110 -2.75 -9.68 6.47
CA LEU A 110 -2.48 -8.26 6.68
C LEU A 110 -3.75 -7.55 7.13
N SER A 111 -3.62 -6.69 8.13
CA SER A 111 -4.65 -5.74 8.51
C SER A 111 -3.99 -4.46 8.96
N GLY A 112 -4.61 -3.33 8.64
CA GLY A 112 -4.08 -2.04 9.02
C GLY A 112 -5.19 -1.00 9.15
N GLU A 113 -4.84 0.11 9.79
CA GLU A 113 -5.64 1.32 9.85
C GLU A 113 -4.74 2.51 9.52
N PHE A 114 -5.32 3.53 8.94
CA PHE A 114 -4.60 4.76 8.63
C PHE A 114 -5.48 6.00 8.79
N ASP A 115 -4.83 7.11 9.08
CA ASP A 115 -5.41 8.45 9.19
C ASP A 115 -4.44 9.41 8.51
N LEU A 116 -4.75 9.79 7.28
CA LEU A 116 -3.86 10.54 6.40
C LEU A 116 -4.52 11.83 5.93
N ILE A 117 -3.70 12.87 5.78
CA ILE A 117 -4.11 14.16 5.22
C ILE A 117 -3.42 14.37 3.89
N PHE A 118 -4.19 14.76 2.88
CA PHE A 118 -3.71 15.05 1.55
C PHE A 118 -4.03 16.48 1.18
N ARG A 119 -3.04 17.20 0.67
CA ARG A 119 -3.09 18.60 0.25
C ARG A 119 -3.08 18.71 -1.27
N PRO A 120 -3.76 19.69 -1.90
CA PRO A 120 -3.60 19.90 -3.33
C PRO A 120 -2.15 20.30 -3.64
N GLU A 121 -1.54 19.66 -4.63
CA GLU A 121 -0.14 19.88 -5.03
C GLU A 121 0.14 21.38 -5.37
N ALA A 122 -0.83 22.05 -5.99
CA ALA A 122 -0.73 23.46 -6.33
C ALA A 122 -0.67 24.40 -5.09
N ALA A 123 -1.10 23.96 -3.91
CA ALA A 123 -1.16 24.81 -2.71
C ALA A 123 0.23 25.25 -2.21
N ASP A 124 1.26 24.45 -2.50
CA ASP A 124 2.63 24.68 -2.03
C ASP A 124 3.62 24.95 -3.20
N ALA A 125 3.14 24.96 -4.47
CA ALA A 125 3.99 25.08 -5.67
C ALA A 125 4.82 26.39 -5.70
N ASP A 126 4.29 27.50 -5.19
CA ASP A 126 4.93 28.81 -5.20
C ASP A 126 5.74 29.14 -3.93
N SER A 127 5.81 28.21 -2.97
CA SER A 127 6.40 28.50 -1.65
C SER A 127 7.92 28.62 -1.64
N GLY A 128 8.61 28.28 -2.75
CA GLY A 128 10.07 28.28 -2.83
C GLY A 128 10.70 27.31 -1.81
N GLU A 129 11.99 27.50 -1.54
CA GLU A 129 12.66 26.73 -0.49
C GLU A 129 12.26 27.28 0.89
N ARG A 130 11.60 26.45 1.70
CA ARG A 130 11.16 26.78 3.06
C ARG A 130 11.47 25.63 4.03
N SER A 131 11.59 25.99 5.31
CA SER A 131 11.63 24.98 6.35
C SER A 131 10.23 24.43 6.57
N ILE A 132 10.10 23.11 6.61
CA ILE A 132 8.85 22.40 6.93
C ILE A 132 8.87 21.93 8.38
N THR A 133 7.71 21.89 9.03
CA THR A 133 7.56 21.38 10.38
C THR A 133 7.40 19.84 10.34
N ALA A 134 7.56 19.19 11.48
CA ALA A 134 7.37 17.74 11.57
C ALA A 134 5.95 17.31 11.14
N ASP A 135 4.94 18.08 11.51
CA ASP A 135 3.54 17.79 11.15
C ASP A 135 3.30 17.89 9.64
N GLU A 136 4.00 18.78 8.95
CA GLU A 136 3.91 18.93 7.48
C GLU A 136 4.60 17.77 6.73
N THR A 137 5.48 17.02 7.36
CA THR A 137 6.11 15.83 6.73
C THR A 137 5.16 14.66 6.58
N GLU A 138 4.03 14.66 7.29
CA GLU A 138 3.01 13.60 7.25
C GLU A 138 1.89 13.91 6.25
N ILE A 139 1.95 15.07 5.56
CA ILE A 139 0.96 15.46 4.56
C ILE A 139 1.34 14.87 3.20
N GLY A 140 0.46 14.06 2.63
CA GLY A 140 0.53 13.64 1.23
C GLY A 140 0.00 14.72 0.29
N TYR A 141 0.16 14.51 -1.03
CA TYR A 141 -0.33 15.45 -2.02
C TYR A 141 -1.28 14.77 -3.00
N TYR A 142 -2.31 15.50 -3.45
CA TYR A 142 -3.21 15.05 -4.50
C TYR A 142 -3.22 16.06 -5.66
N GLN A 143 -3.53 15.55 -6.87
CA GLN A 143 -3.60 16.36 -8.09
C GLN A 143 -4.95 17.06 -8.22
N GLU A 144 -5.06 18.02 -9.14
CA GLU A 144 -6.30 18.78 -9.39
C GLU A 144 -7.52 17.89 -9.66
N SER A 145 -7.33 16.70 -10.24
CA SER A 145 -8.39 15.73 -10.51
C SER A 145 -9.02 15.16 -9.25
N GLY A 146 -8.29 15.15 -8.11
CA GLY A 146 -8.68 14.54 -6.85
C GLY A 146 -7.69 13.48 -6.37
N LEU A 147 -8.08 12.76 -5.32
CA LEU A 147 -7.31 11.69 -4.68
C LEU A 147 -7.88 10.33 -5.10
N LEU A 148 -7.06 9.45 -5.66
CA LEU A 148 -7.43 8.07 -5.95
C LEU A 148 -7.31 7.21 -4.68
N LEU A 149 -8.40 6.60 -4.24
CA LEU A 149 -8.42 5.73 -3.06
C LEU A 149 -7.51 4.52 -3.23
N GLU A 150 -7.46 3.94 -4.42
CA GLU A 150 -6.62 2.79 -4.77
C GLU A 150 -5.14 3.07 -4.54
N ASP A 151 -4.66 4.26 -4.90
CA ASP A 151 -3.27 4.64 -4.70
C ASP A 151 -2.94 4.75 -3.20
N VAL A 152 -3.84 5.37 -2.42
CA VAL A 152 -3.69 5.46 -0.96
C VAL A 152 -3.65 4.08 -0.33
N VAL A 153 -4.61 3.21 -0.65
CA VAL A 153 -4.69 1.85 -0.10
C VAL A 153 -3.47 1.03 -0.50
N ARG A 154 -3.05 1.09 -1.77
CA ARG A 154 -1.86 0.39 -2.26
C ARG A 154 -0.61 0.79 -1.49
N GLU A 155 -0.43 2.09 -1.24
CA GLU A 155 0.71 2.59 -0.47
C GLU A 155 0.67 2.06 0.97
N GLN A 156 -0.47 2.13 1.64
CA GLN A 156 -0.61 1.66 3.02
C GLN A 156 -0.40 0.15 3.14
N VAL A 157 -0.88 -0.63 2.18
CA VAL A 157 -0.60 -2.07 2.09
C VAL A 157 0.91 -2.31 1.98
N LEU A 158 1.59 -1.64 1.03
CA LEU A 158 3.03 -1.81 0.82
C LEU A 158 3.86 -1.44 2.06
N LEU A 159 3.48 -0.36 2.77
CA LEU A 159 4.15 0.06 4.00
C LEU A 159 3.95 -0.91 5.17
N SER A 160 2.82 -1.62 5.18
CA SER A 160 2.48 -2.57 6.25
C SER A 160 3.02 -3.98 6.00
N LEU A 161 3.45 -4.30 4.78
CA LEU A 161 4.04 -5.60 4.48
C LEU A 161 5.42 -5.75 5.14
N PRO A 162 5.77 -6.95 5.63
CA PRO A 162 7.09 -7.19 6.20
C PRO A 162 8.18 -6.99 5.14
N SER A 163 9.20 -6.21 5.46
CA SER A 163 10.34 -5.94 4.56
C SER A 163 11.10 -7.20 4.15
N ARG A 164 10.95 -8.30 4.89
CA ARG A 164 11.56 -9.60 4.63
C ARG A 164 10.68 -10.73 5.11
N THR A 165 10.17 -11.52 4.19
CA THR A 165 9.35 -12.70 4.49
C THR A 165 10.20 -13.96 4.36
N LEU A 166 10.13 -14.87 5.34
CA LEU A 166 10.77 -16.17 5.32
C LEU A 166 9.70 -17.26 5.54
N CYS A 167 9.80 -18.37 4.80
CA CYS A 167 8.91 -19.52 5.01
C CYS A 167 9.13 -20.16 6.38
N THR A 168 10.40 -20.21 6.84
CA THR A 168 10.80 -20.62 8.19
C THR A 168 12.03 -19.81 8.61
N ALA A 169 12.25 -19.64 9.92
CA ALA A 169 13.43 -18.93 10.45
C ALA A 169 14.74 -19.56 9.95
N ASP A 170 14.78 -20.88 9.85
CA ASP A 170 15.94 -21.68 9.43
C ASP A 170 15.94 -22.01 7.93
N CYS A 171 15.22 -21.25 7.10
CA CYS A 171 15.16 -21.46 5.66
C CYS A 171 16.58 -21.47 5.06
N LYS A 172 16.95 -22.57 4.40
CA LYS A 172 18.29 -22.75 3.79
C LYS A 172 18.42 -22.05 2.43
N GLY A 173 17.29 -21.66 1.84
CA GLY A 173 17.28 -20.95 0.55
C GLY A 173 17.53 -21.84 -0.65
N LEU A 174 17.90 -21.19 -1.75
CA LEU A 174 18.29 -21.83 -3.00
C LEU A 174 19.81 -21.99 -3.07
N CYS A 175 20.27 -23.07 -3.69
CA CYS A 175 21.67 -23.21 -4.04
C CYS A 175 22.09 -22.12 -5.04
N PRO A 176 23.16 -21.33 -4.77
CA PRO A 176 23.56 -20.24 -5.66
C PRO A 176 24.13 -20.71 -7.00
N ARG A 177 24.42 -22.02 -7.17
CA ARG A 177 24.96 -22.58 -8.42
C ARG A 177 23.88 -23.21 -9.29
N CYS A 178 23.00 -24.06 -8.72
CA CYS A 178 22.04 -24.84 -9.50
C CYS A 178 20.57 -24.45 -9.25
N GLY A 179 20.28 -23.53 -8.29
CA GLY A 179 18.90 -23.13 -7.95
C GLY A 179 18.11 -24.18 -7.17
N GLN A 180 18.72 -25.32 -6.79
CA GLN A 180 18.02 -26.34 -5.98
C GLN A 180 17.56 -25.74 -4.64
N ASN A 181 16.29 -25.98 -4.28
CA ASN A 181 15.78 -25.61 -2.97
C ASN A 181 16.39 -26.51 -1.88
N LEU A 182 17.25 -25.90 -1.06
CA LEU A 182 18.02 -26.63 -0.02
C LEU A 182 17.18 -27.03 1.18
N ASN A 183 15.94 -26.57 1.28
CA ASN A 183 14.98 -27.07 2.26
C ASN A 183 14.39 -28.43 1.86
N GLN A 184 14.31 -28.71 0.55
CA GLN A 184 13.71 -29.92 0.00
C GLN A 184 14.74 -31.01 -0.24
N ALA A 185 15.92 -30.68 -0.78
CA ALA A 185 16.97 -31.65 -1.06
C ALA A 185 18.35 -31.00 -1.01
N LYS A 186 19.35 -31.82 -0.69
CA LYS A 186 20.75 -31.41 -0.82
C LYS A 186 21.16 -31.41 -2.29
N CYS A 187 21.89 -30.42 -2.74
CA CYS A 187 22.52 -30.44 -4.05
C CYS A 187 23.93 -31.09 -4.01
N SER A 188 24.41 -31.53 -5.16
CA SER A 188 25.75 -32.09 -5.33
C SER A 188 26.80 -31.05 -5.78
N CYS A 189 26.48 -29.78 -5.70
CA CYS A 189 27.42 -28.71 -6.05
C CYS A 189 28.47 -28.56 -4.94
N ASP A 190 29.72 -28.42 -5.33
CA ASP A 190 30.79 -28.05 -4.40
C ASP A 190 30.56 -26.64 -3.87
N GLU A 191 31.04 -26.35 -2.65
CA GLU A 191 31.00 -25.01 -2.10
C GLU A 191 31.64 -24.01 -3.07
N ALA A 192 31.02 -22.86 -3.25
CA ALA A 192 31.61 -21.83 -4.09
C ALA A 192 32.93 -21.38 -3.48
N PRO A 193 34.02 -21.33 -4.25
CA PRO A 193 35.27 -20.79 -3.73
C PRO A 193 35.04 -19.38 -3.22
N ALA A 194 35.61 -19.06 -2.06
CA ALA A 194 35.51 -17.72 -1.49
C ALA A 194 36.00 -16.68 -2.53
N ASP A 195 35.22 -15.62 -2.71
CA ASP A 195 35.59 -14.54 -3.63
C ASP A 195 36.89 -13.88 -3.12
N VAL A 196 37.95 -13.96 -3.93
CA VAL A 196 39.28 -13.44 -3.59
C VAL A 196 39.27 -11.94 -3.23
N ARG A 197 38.28 -11.19 -3.70
CA ARG A 197 38.13 -9.77 -3.37
C ARG A 197 37.85 -9.53 -1.86
N TRP A 198 37.33 -10.54 -1.18
CA TRP A 198 37.01 -10.46 0.25
C TRP A 198 38.10 -11.01 1.16
N ASN A 199 39.22 -11.53 0.59
CA ASN A 199 40.34 -12.08 1.37
C ASN A 199 40.91 -11.07 2.38
N ALA A 200 40.89 -9.79 2.07
CA ALA A 200 41.31 -8.74 3.02
C ALA A 200 40.46 -8.67 4.28
N LEU A 201 39.23 -9.15 4.24
CA LEU A 201 38.30 -9.18 5.39
C LEU A 201 38.38 -10.50 6.17
N ALA A 202 39.03 -11.54 5.66
CA ALA A 202 39.11 -12.86 6.29
C ALA A 202 39.73 -12.80 7.70
N GLY A 203 40.70 -11.91 7.91
CA GLY A 203 41.35 -11.72 9.23
C GLY A 203 40.65 -10.71 10.14
N LEU A 204 39.48 -10.16 9.75
CA LEU A 204 38.80 -9.16 10.54
C LEU A 204 37.97 -9.79 11.67
N ALA A 205 37.39 -10.97 11.41
CA ALA A 205 36.64 -11.72 12.41
C ALA A 205 37.49 -12.07 13.63
N ASP A 206 38.72 -12.58 13.39
CA ASP A 206 39.68 -12.93 14.45
C ASP A 206 40.08 -11.71 15.31
N LYS A 207 40.10 -10.52 14.70
CA LYS A 207 40.43 -9.27 15.42
C LYS A 207 39.25 -8.71 16.22
N LEU A 208 38.01 -9.05 15.86
CA LEU A 208 36.80 -8.60 16.57
C LEU A 208 36.50 -9.49 17.76
N GLU A 209 36.79 -10.80 17.71
CA GLU A 209 36.61 -11.72 18.85
C GLU A 209 37.60 -11.48 19.99
N LEU A 210 38.73 -10.81 19.74
CA LEU A 210 39.75 -10.48 20.76
C LEU A 210 39.42 -9.25 21.61
N LYS A 211 38.23 -8.62 21.45
CA LYS A 211 37.82 -7.40 22.17
C LYS A 211 36.64 -7.59 23.15
N HIS A 212 36.33 -8.82 23.53
CA HIS A 212 35.34 -9.11 24.56
C HIS A 212 36.00 -9.73 25.79
#